data_ba6fe035a029b22ca1fa93263db5cb7b
#
_entry.id   ba6fe035a029b22ca1fa93263db5cb7b
#
_cell.length_a   1.000
_cell.length_b   1.000
_cell.length_c   1.000
_cell.angle_alpha   90.00
_cell.angle_beta   90.00
_cell.angle_gamma   90.00
#
_symmetry.space_group_name_H-M   'P 1'
#
loop_
_entity.id
_entity.type
_entity.pdbx_description
1 polymer ?
#
loop_
_entity_poly.entity_id
_entity_poly.type
_entity_poly.pdbx_seq_one_letter_code
_entity_poly.pdbx_strand_id
1 'polypeptide(L)'
;MQTIGFSLSQRENKLRAIRFDYPEYIPMTLYLNKSCWHHYDQNALQDLMESHPFLFPNFKRQKVVRPEYLLNQLKDAPYTDPWKCVWETMDDGITGSVHQHQLGDWSAFEKYEAPDANKTDGTYPIDWNIIRENVKKGKARGEFITGGLPHGHTFLRLQDIRGYEDLIFDMIDEEPRLFKLIEMVEEFNCQYVKNWMELKPDMMKYPEDLGMQVGPMISPELFRKYFTPVY
;
A
#
# COMPACT_ATOMS: atom_id res chain seq x y z
N MET A 1 -3.59 4.79 -36.28
CA MET A 1 -4.52 4.37 -35.21
C MET A 1 -5.42 5.54 -34.90
N GLN A 2 -6.75 5.41 -35.08
CA GLN A 2 -7.68 6.49 -34.71
C GLN A 2 -7.60 6.65 -33.17
N THR A 3 -7.27 7.83 -32.72
CA THR A 3 -7.38 8.22 -31.31
C THR A 3 -8.87 8.20 -30.99
N ILE A 4 -9.32 7.24 -30.19
CA ILE A 4 -10.70 7.25 -29.68
C ILE A 4 -10.78 8.49 -28.79
N GLY A 5 -11.43 9.55 -29.27
CA GLY A 5 -11.65 10.78 -28.53
C GLY A 5 -12.73 10.52 -27.48
N PHE A 6 -12.33 10.42 -26.21
CA PHE A 6 -13.27 10.41 -25.09
C PHE A 6 -13.72 11.84 -24.78
N SER A 7 -15.00 12.03 -24.43
CA SER A 7 -15.56 13.34 -24.09
C SER A 7 -15.38 13.66 -22.61
N LEU A 8 -15.35 12.63 -21.76
CA LEU A 8 -15.19 12.78 -20.31
C LEU A 8 -13.72 12.93 -19.91
N SER A 9 -13.46 13.72 -18.88
CA SER A 9 -12.17 13.70 -18.22
C SER A 9 -11.91 12.34 -17.57
N GLN A 10 -10.64 11.98 -17.37
CA GLN A 10 -10.29 10.74 -16.66
C GLN A 10 -10.93 10.68 -15.26
N ARG A 11 -11.00 11.83 -14.57
CA ARG A 11 -11.63 11.93 -13.25
C ARG A 11 -13.11 11.62 -13.31
N GLU A 12 -13.83 12.27 -14.23
CA GLU A 12 -15.28 12.07 -14.39
C GLU A 12 -15.59 10.64 -14.80
N ASN A 13 -14.83 10.08 -15.74
CA ASN A 13 -15.02 8.70 -16.18
C ASN A 13 -14.82 7.69 -15.04
N LYS A 14 -13.80 7.89 -14.15
CA LYS A 14 -13.60 7.07 -12.96
C LYS A 14 -14.75 7.21 -11.96
N LEU A 15 -15.23 8.44 -11.73
CA LEU A 15 -16.38 8.67 -10.84
C LEU A 15 -17.64 7.97 -11.34
N ARG A 16 -17.91 8.02 -12.65
CA ARG A 16 -19.03 7.29 -13.27
C ARG A 16 -18.87 5.78 -13.11
N ALA A 17 -17.67 5.24 -13.34
CA ALA A 17 -17.43 3.82 -13.15
C ALA A 17 -17.71 3.37 -11.72
N ILE A 18 -17.25 4.13 -10.72
CA ILE A 18 -17.49 3.85 -9.29
C ILE A 18 -18.98 3.92 -8.93
N ARG A 19 -19.74 4.83 -9.56
CA ARG A 19 -21.17 5.03 -9.34
C ARG A 19 -22.07 4.14 -10.19
N PHE A 20 -21.51 3.28 -11.03
CA PHE A 20 -22.24 2.49 -12.04
C PHE A 20 -23.07 3.37 -12.98
N ASP A 21 -22.54 4.56 -13.33
CA ASP A 21 -23.20 5.59 -14.14
C ASP A 21 -22.55 5.70 -15.54
N TYR A 22 -22.63 4.66 -16.32
CA TYR A 22 -22.25 4.59 -17.74
C TYR A 22 -20.92 5.31 -18.07
N PRO A 23 -19.76 4.82 -17.62
CA PRO A 23 -18.47 5.35 -18.03
C PRO A 23 -18.25 5.14 -19.54
N GLU A 24 -17.54 6.03 -20.21
CA GLU A 24 -17.20 5.87 -21.64
C GLU A 24 -16.24 4.69 -21.88
N TYR A 25 -15.43 4.36 -20.89
CA TYR A 25 -14.53 3.20 -20.92
C TYR A 25 -14.30 2.67 -19.51
N ILE A 26 -13.91 1.42 -19.40
CA ILE A 26 -13.53 0.82 -18.12
C ILE A 26 -12.18 1.43 -17.68
N PRO A 27 -12.12 2.16 -16.55
CA PRO A 27 -10.86 2.72 -16.07
C PRO A 27 -9.87 1.60 -15.74
N MET A 28 -8.70 1.65 -16.35
CA MET A 28 -7.62 0.70 -16.10
C MET A 28 -6.36 1.43 -15.66
N THR A 29 -5.59 0.80 -14.79
CA THR A 29 -4.25 1.24 -14.40
C THR A 29 -3.32 0.04 -14.48
N LEU A 30 -2.27 0.16 -15.27
CA LEU A 30 -1.23 -0.85 -15.42
C LEU A 30 0.12 -0.23 -15.12
N TYR A 31 0.96 -0.99 -14.45
CA TYR A 31 2.37 -0.65 -14.25
C TYR A 31 3.21 -1.92 -14.31
N LEU A 32 4.43 -1.79 -14.78
CA LEU A 32 5.40 -2.88 -14.71
C LEU A 32 6.04 -2.87 -13.33
N ASN A 33 6.10 -4.04 -12.70
CA ASN A 33 6.85 -4.20 -11.46
C ASN A 33 8.31 -3.79 -11.72
N LYS A 34 8.93 -3.16 -10.73
CA LYS A 34 10.30 -2.65 -10.86
C LYS A 34 11.33 -3.75 -11.10
N SER A 35 11.12 -4.95 -10.56
CA SER A 35 11.98 -6.12 -10.81
C SER A 35 11.96 -6.57 -12.27
N CYS A 36 10.88 -6.32 -13.03
CA CYS A 36 10.81 -6.68 -14.43
C CYS A 36 11.95 -6.06 -15.25
N TRP A 37 12.43 -4.87 -14.86
CA TRP A 37 13.46 -4.16 -15.61
C TRP A 37 14.85 -4.79 -15.56
N HIS A 38 15.10 -5.71 -14.65
CA HIS A 38 16.34 -6.49 -14.64
C HIS A 38 16.13 -7.98 -14.94
N HIS A 39 14.87 -8.46 -14.87
CA HIS A 39 14.56 -9.86 -15.23
C HIS A 39 14.26 -10.06 -16.71
N TYR A 40 13.77 -9.03 -17.41
CA TYR A 40 13.36 -9.12 -18.81
C TYR A 40 14.15 -8.16 -19.69
N ASP A 41 14.16 -8.44 -21.00
CA ASP A 41 14.75 -7.51 -21.98
C ASP A 41 14.04 -6.15 -21.93
N GLN A 42 14.80 -5.09 -21.64
CA GLN A 42 14.23 -3.75 -21.47
C GLN A 42 13.65 -3.16 -22.76
N ASN A 43 14.17 -3.57 -23.94
CA ASN A 43 13.59 -3.12 -25.21
C ASN A 43 12.22 -3.76 -25.41
N ALA A 44 12.08 -5.06 -25.17
CA ALA A 44 10.81 -5.75 -25.25
C ALA A 44 9.74 -5.15 -24.33
N LEU A 45 10.12 -4.82 -23.07
CA LEU A 45 9.20 -4.13 -22.15
C LEU A 45 8.80 -2.74 -22.65
N GLN A 46 9.75 -1.98 -23.20
CA GLN A 46 9.47 -0.65 -23.75
C GLN A 46 8.64 -0.73 -25.03
N ASP A 47 8.89 -1.71 -25.90
CA ASP A 47 8.07 -1.97 -27.10
C ASP A 47 6.62 -2.29 -26.72
N LEU A 48 6.42 -3.09 -25.66
CA LEU A 48 5.10 -3.37 -25.10
C LEU A 48 4.40 -2.09 -24.65
N MET A 49 5.10 -1.21 -23.91
CA MET A 49 4.51 0.04 -23.43
C MET A 49 4.19 1.00 -24.58
N GLU A 50 5.04 1.10 -25.60
CA GLU A 50 4.81 1.93 -26.80
C GLU A 50 3.64 1.42 -27.63
N SER A 51 3.46 0.10 -27.72
CA SER A 51 2.35 -0.50 -28.45
C SER A 51 0.99 -0.33 -27.77
N HIS A 52 0.97 0.06 -26.49
CA HIS A 52 -0.24 0.23 -25.69
C HIS A 52 -0.36 1.65 -25.08
N PRO A 53 -0.40 2.72 -25.89
CA PRO A 53 -0.37 4.10 -25.41
C PRO A 53 -1.59 4.46 -24.55
N PHE A 54 -2.71 3.75 -24.68
CA PHE A 54 -3.87 3.95 -23.80
C PHE A 54 -3.59 3.51 -22.36
N LEU A 55 -2.83 2.43 -22.17
CA LEU A 55 -2.45 1.90 -20.85
C LEU A 55 -1.25 2.65 -20.27
N PHE A 56 -0.36 3.14 -21.12
CA PHE A 56 0.87 3.84 -20.75
C PHE A 56 0.94 5.25 -21.38
N PRO A 57 -0.01 6.15 -21.09
CA PRO A 57 -0.17 7.41 -21.84
C PRO A 57 1.01 8.37 -21.68
N ASN A 58 1.78 8.25 -20.61
CA ASN A 58 2.93 9.13 -20.32
C ASN A 58 4.28 8.44 -20.57
N PHE A 59 4.26 7.23 -21.15
CA PHE A 59 5.50 6.51 -21.38
C PHE A 59 6.37 7.24 -22.41
N LYS A 60 7.68 7.27 -22.11
CA LYS A 60 8.72 7.76 -23.03
C LYS A 60 9.89 6.79 -22.97
N ARG A 61 10.28 6.29 -24.15
CA ARG A 61 11.41 5.36 -24.27
C ARG A 61 12.69 5.98 -23.73
N GLN A 62 13.48 5.16 -23.02
CA GLN A 62 14.77 5.51 -22.46
C GLN A 62 15.85 4.58 -23.03
N LYS A 63 17.09 5.05 -23.11
CA LYS A 63 18.22 4.22 -23.54
C LYS A 63 18.46 3.03 -22.59
N VAL A 64 18.34 3.30 -21.28
CA VAL A 64 18.46 2.30 -20.19
C VAL A 64 17.51 2.74 -19.09
N VAL A 65 16.64 1.84 -18.64
CA VAL A 65 15.78 2.07 -17.48
C VAL A 65 16.51 1.60 -16.22
N ARG A 66 16.65 2.49 -15.26
CA ARG A 66 17.20 2.20 -13.92
C ARG A 66 16.12 2.52 -12.90
N PRO A 67 15.33 1.54 -12.46
CA PRO A 67 14.28 1.79 -11.49
C PRO A 67 14.88 2.15 -10.12
N GLU A 68 14.29 3.13 -9.45
CA GLU A 68 14.59 3.40 -8.05
C GLU A 68 13.77 2.45 -7.19
N TYR A 69 14.46 1.64 -6.38
CA TYR A 69 13.81 0.72 -5.45
C TYR A 69 13.49 1.41 -4.13
N LEU A 70 12.44 0.94 -3.47
CA LEU A 70 12.11 1.37 -2.12
C LEU A 70 13.08 0.69 -1.12
N LEU A 71 13.17 1.22 0.09
CA LEU A 71 14.14 0.75 1.09
C LEU A 71 13.99 -0.74 1.42
N ASN A 72 12.75 -1.24 1.50
CA ASN A 72 12.46 -2.67 1.73
C ASN A 72 12.41 -3.51 0.44
N GLN A 73 12.92 -2.98 -0.68
CA GLN A 73 13.02 -3.64 -1.98
C GLN A 73 14.47 -3.77 -2.45
N LEU A 74 15.43 -3.53 -1.59
CA LEU A 74 16.85 -3.62 -1.88
C LEU A 74 17.40 -4.94 -1.34
N LYS A 75 17.89 -5.79 -2.24
CA LYS A 75 18.58 -7.03 -1.89
C LYS A 75 19.83 -6.71 -1.07
N ASP A 76 20.15 -7.56 -0.10
CA ASP A 76 21.32 -7.46 0.77
C ASP A 76 21.40 -6.12 1.57
N ALA A 77 20.27 -5.40 1.69
CA ALA A 77 20.17 -4.17 2.44
C ALA A 77 18.94 -4.19 3.38
N PRO A 78 19.04 -4.85 4.56
CA PRO A 78 17.94 -4.91 5.51
C PRO A 78 17.43 -3.51 5.87
N TYR A 79 16.12 -3.35 5.91
CA TYR A 79 15.46 -2.09 6.21
C TYR A 79 14.65 -2.20 7.50
N THR A 80 14.91 -1.31 8.45
CA THR A 80 14.08 -1.18 9.67
C THR A 80 13.02 -0.12 9.46
N ASP A 81 11.75 -0.52 9.49
CA ASP A 81 10.62 0.38 9.32
C ASP A 81 10.33 1.20 10.60
N PRO A 82 9.43 2.19 10.54
CA PRO A 82 9.05 2.99 11.71
C PRO A 82 8.42 2.20 12.86
N TRP A 83 7.81 1.03 12.61
CA TRP A 83 7.32 0.09 13.62
C TRP A 83 8.44 -0.79 14.21
N LYS A 84 9.70 -0.56 13.78
CA LYS A 84 10.91 -1.29 14.19
C LYS A 84 10.99 -2.73 13.68
N CYS A 85 10.19 -3.09 12.70
CA CYS A 85 10.28 -4.39 12.02
C CYS A 85 11.41 -4.36 11.00
N VAL A 86 12.19 -5.44 10.91
CA VAL A 86 13.31 -5.55 9.96
C VAL A 86 12.88 -6.35 8.74
N TRP A 87 12.92 -5.68 7.59
CA TRP A 87 12.54 -6.20 6.29
C TRP A 87 13.77 -6.68 5.51
N GLU A 88 13.64 -7.81 4.86
CA GLU A 88 14.64 -8.36 3.94
C GLU A 88 13.97 -8.84 2.66
N THR A 89 14.67 -8.72 1.53
CA THR A 89 14.22 -9.24 0.24
C THR A 89 15.30 -10.06 -0.43
N MET A 90 14.89 -11.05 -1.20
CA MET A 90 15.80 -11.91 -1.98
C MET A 90 16.13 -11.32 -3.35
N ASP A 91 15.41 -10.26 -3.79
CA ASP A 91 15.54 -9.72 -5.13
C ASP A 91 15.17 -8.24 -5.19
N ASP A 92 15.96 -7.45 -5.91
CA ASP A 92 15.73 -6.00 -6.09
C ASP A 92 14.38 -5.72 -6.76
N GLY A 93 13.65 -4.75 -6.21
CA GLY A 93 12.34 -4.34 -6.73
C GLY A 93 11.17 -5.22 -6.28
N ILE A 94 11.41 -6.29 -5.54
CA ILE A 94 10.38 -7.08 -4.87
C ILE A 94 10.30 -6.62 -3.41
N THR A 95 9.10 -6.30 -2.94
CA THR A 95 8.89 -5.97 -1.54
C THR A 95 9.26 -7.17 -0.67
N GLY A 96 10.13 -6.94 0.29
CA GLY A 96 10.59 -7.97 1.22
C GLY A 96 9.51 -8.43 2.20
N SER A 97 9.88 -9.36 3.06
CA SER A 97 9.11 -9.79 4.22
C SER A 97 9.83 -9.40 5.52
N VAL A 98 9.09 -9.35 6.62
CA VAL A 98 9.67 -9.10 7.93
C VAL A 98 10.35 -10.36 8.44
N HIS A 99 11.63 -10.24 8.79
CA HIS A 99 12.44 -11.30 9.38
C HIS A 99 12.69 -11.11 10.88
N GLN A 100 12.56 -9.87 11.37
CA GLN A 100 12.65 -9.60 12.81
C GLN A 100 11.39 -8.81 13.23
N HIS A 101 10.57 -9.48 14.02
CA HIS A 101 9.34 -8.93 14.59
C HIS A 101 9.66 -8.21 15.90
N GLN A 102 9.24 -6.95 16.03
CA GLN A 102 9.58 -6.16 17.21
C GLN A 102 8.96 -6.72 18.51
N LEU A 103 7.80 -7.31 18.41
CA LEU A 103 7.09 -7.98 19.49
C LEU A 103 7.03 -9.50 19.31
N GLY A 104 8.07 -10.12 18.78
CA GLY A 104 8.23 -11.59 18.80
C GLY A 104 8.12 -12.14 20.24
N ASP A 105 8.42 -11.31 21.25
CA ASP A 105 8.18 -11.57 22.67
C ASP A 105 7.43 -10.39 23.28
N TRP A 106 6.38 -10.66 24.05
CA TRP A 106 5.57 -9.67 24.71
C TRP A 106 6.28 -8.88 25.83
N SER A 107 7.45 -9.30 26.27
CA SER A 107 8.24 -8.59 27.30
C SER A 107 8.63 -7.17 26.88
N ALA A 108 8.73 -6.91 25.59
CA ALA A 108 9.05 -5.59 25.05
C ALA A 108 7.83 -4.65 24.99
N PHE A 109 6.61 -5.15 25.18
CA PHE A 109 5.37 -4.40 24.92
C PHE A 109 5.20 -3.15 25.77
N GLU A 110 5.58 -3.18 27.03
CA GLU A 110 5.43 -2.04 27.96
C GLU A 110 6.21 -0.77 27.52
N LYS A 111 7.21 -0.94 26.65
CA LYS A 111 8.05 0.16 26.12
C LYS A 111 7.84 0.37 24.62
N TYR A 112 6.92 -0.39 24.03
CA TYR A 112 6.67 -0.31 22.60
C TYR A 112 5.72 0.84 22.31
N GLU A 113 6.10 1.67 21.34
CA GLU A 113 5.34 2.87 20.96
C GLU A 113 5.08 2.84 19.44
N ALA A 114 3.87 3.27 19.06
CA ALA A 114 3.54 3.49 17.66
C ALA A 114 4.36 4.65 17.07
N PRO A 115 4.69 4.59 15.79
CA PRO A 115 5.30 5.73 15.10
C PRO A 115 4.31 6.90 14.96
N ASP A 116 4.84 8.08 14.65
CA ASP A 116 4.03 9.28 14.42
C ASP A 116 3.48 9.30 13.00
N ALA A 117 2.16 9.15 12.84
CA ALA A 117 1.45 9.19 11.54
C ALA A 117 1.59 10.53 10.80
N ASN A 118 2.13 11.57 11.43
CA ASN A 118 2.48 12.82 10.76
C ASN A 118 3.86 12.76 10.07
N LYS A 119 4.65 11.74 10.34
CA LYS A 119 6.02 11.60 9.83
C LYS A 119 6.24 10.35 8.98
N THR A 120 5.31 9.41 9.01
CA THR A 120 5.43 8.14 8.30
C THR A 120 4.06 7.61 7.86
N ASP A 121 4.08 6.79 6.80
CA ASP A 121 2.93 5.97 6.39
C ASP A 121 2.89 4.61 7.11
N GLY A 122 3.82 4.38 8.05
CA GLY A 122 4.01 3.12 8.74
C GLY A 122 5.05 2.21 8.09
N THR A 123 5.47 2.48 6.87
CA THR A 123 6.56 1.77 6.19
C THR A 123 7.71 2.70 5.84
N TYR A 124 7.40 3.92 5.36
CA TYR A 124 8.40 4.90 4.95
C TYR A 124 8.15 6.26 5.60
N PRO A 125 9.21 7.08 5.74
CA PRO A 125 9.04 8.49 6.10
C PRO A 125 8.22 9.22 5.04
N ILE A 126 7.35 10.13 5.47
CA ILE A 126 6.57 10.99 4.58
C ILE A 126 6.67 12.45 4.98
N ASP A 127 6.38 13.34 4.02
CA ASP A 127 6.18 14.76 4.25
C ASP A 127 4.79 15.18 3.77
N TRP A 128 3.91 15.49 4.72
CA TRP A 128 2.54 15.94 4.43
C TRP A 128 2.49 17.25 3.65
N ASN A 129 3.52 18.10 3.71
CA ASN A 129 3.56 19.32 2.91
C ASN A 129 3.75 18.97 1.42
N ILE A 130 4.61 18.00 1.12
CA ILE A 130 4.79 17.49 -0.25
C ILE A 130 3.49 16.85 -0.75
N ILE A 131 2.84 16.04 0.08
CA ILE A 131 1.56 15.39 -0.25
C ILE A 131 0.49 16.45 -0.54
N ARG A 132 0.34 17.48 0.32
CA ARG A 132 -0.60 18.58 0.13
C ARG A 132 -0.37 19.31 -1.19
N GLU A 133 0.88 19.67 -1.49
CA GLU A 133 1.22 20.34 -2.75
C GLU A 133 0.93 19.47 -3.97
N ASN A 134 1.22 18.18 -3.92
CA ASN A 134 0.93 17.24 -5.01
C ASN A 134 -0.57 17.10 -5.22
N VAL A 135 -1.36 16.96 -4.16
CA VAL A 135 -2.83 16.92 -4.24
C VAL A 135 -3.39 18.20 -4.83
N LYS A 136 -2.91 19.37 -4.38
CA LYS A 136 -3.30 20.67 -4.93
C LYS A 136 -3.03 20.79 -6.42
N LYS A 137 -1.83 20.39 -6.86
CA LYS A 137 -1.44 20.36 -8.28
C LYS A 137 -2.29 19.37 -9.08
N GLY A 138 -2.53 18.16 -8.54
CA GLY A 138 -3.37 17.17 -9.19
C GLY A 138 -4.81 17.66 -9.38
N LYS A 139 -5.42 18.26 -8.35
CA LYS A 139 -6.76 18.86 -8.45
C LYS A 139 -6.81 19.99 -9.49
N ALA A 140 -5.80 20.84 -9.55
CA ALA A 140 -5.74 21.90 -10.53
C ALA A 140 -5.65 21.37 -11.99
N ARG A 141 -5.10 20.17 -12.19
CA ARG A 141 -5.09 19.46 -13.49
C ARG A 141 -6.35 18.61 -13.74
N GLY A 142 -7.31 18.59 -12.79
CA GLY A 142 -8.51 17.76 -12.92
C GLY A 142 -8.24 16.26 -12.74
N GLU A 143 -7.19 15.88 -12.03
CA GLU A 143 -6.85 14.49 -11.74
C GLU A 143 -7.77 13.90 -10.68
N PHE A 144 -7.99 12.58 -10.76
CA PHE A 144 -8.68 11.81 -9.73
C PHE A 144 -7.72 11.56 -8.55
N ILE A 145 -8.02 12.15 -7.41
CA ILE A 145 -7.18 12.07 -6.22
C ILE A 145 -7.59 10.88 -5.37
N THR A 146 -6.63 9.99 -5.14
CA THR A 146 -6.79 8.85 -4.24
C THR A 146 -5.91 9.04 -3.02
N GLY A 147 -6.51 8.96 -1.85
CA GLY A 147 -5.84 8.84 -0.56
C GLY A 147 -6.05 7.46 0.05
N GLY A 148 -5.54 7.23 1.25
CA GLY A 148 -5.81 6.02 2.00
C GLY A 148 -4.60 5.46 2.71
N LEU A 149 -4.83 4.35 3.39
CA LEU A 149 -3.80 3.62 4.10
C LEU A 149 -2.89 2.86 3.11
N PRO A 150 -1.64 2.59 3.46
CA PRO A 150 -0.77 1.71 2.70
C PRO A 150 -1.31 0.27 2.71
N HIS A 151 -0.79 -0.57 1.81
CA HIS A 151 -1.11 -2.00 1.80
C HIS A 151 -0.65 -2.66 3.10
N GLY A 152 -1.49 -3.53 3.65
CA GLY A 152 -1.16 -4.26 4.88
C GLY A 152 -1.22 -3.38 6.13
N HIS A 153 -2.17 -2.46 6.18
CA HIS A 153 -2.25 -1.45 7.23
C HIS A 153 -2.70 -1.96 8.61
N THR A 154 -3.41 -3.09 8.69
CA THR A 154 -3.98 -3.62 9.94
C THR A 154 -3.54 -5.05 10.21
N PHE A 155 -4.09 -6.04 9.51
CA PHE A 155 -3.76 -7.45 9.76
C PHE A 155 -2.29 -7.75 9.46
N LEU A 156 -1.81 -7.40 8.28
CA LEU A 156 -0.39 -7.61 7.94
C LEU A 156 0.51 -6.77 8.85
N ARG A 157 0.12 -5.57 9.25
CA ARG A 157 0.90 -4.77 10.20
C ARG A 157 1.04 -5.46 11.56
N LEU A 158 -0.04 -6.06 12.07
CA LEU A 158 0.03 -6.87 13.30
C LEU A 158 0.92 -8.09 13.12
N GLN A 159 0.83 -8.75 11.97
CA GLN A 159 1.70 -9.86 11.58
C GLN A 159 3.18 -9.42 11.52
N ASP A 160 3.46 -8.27 10.92
CA ASP A 160 4.83 -7.73 10.83
C ASP A 160 5.42 -7.45 12.23
N ILE A 161 4.60 -6.92 13.14
CA ILE A 161 5.03 -6.57 14.49
C ILE A 161 5.19 -7.82 15.37
N ARG A 162 4.26 -8.78 15.30
CA ARG A 162 4.14 -9.91 16.22
C ARG A 162 4.69 -11.24 15.67
N GLY A 163 4.68 -11.42 14.36
CA GLY A 163 4.83 -12.71 13.68
C GLY A 163 3.48 -13.41 13.46
N TYR A 164 3.36 -14.11 12.33
CA TYR A 164 2.07 -14.70 11.93
C TYR A 164 1.57 -15.76 12.91
N GLU A 165 2.41 -16.73 13.25
CA GLU A 165 2.01 -17.84 14.14
C GLU A 165 1.64 -17.33 15.53
N ASP A 166 2.48 -16.49 16.11
CA ASP A 166 2.24 -15.90 17.42
C ASP A 166 0.98 -15.03 17.43
N LEU A 167 0.72 -14.26 16.37
CA LEU A 167 -0.50 -13.46 16.21
C LEU A 167 -1.75 -14.36 16.22
N ILE A 168 -1.71 -15.51 15.52
CA ILE A 168 -2.82 -16.45 15.50
C ILE A 168 -3.04 -17.09 16.88
N PHE A 169 -1.98 -17.49 17.56
CA PHE A 169 -2.09 -18.03 18.92
C PHE A 169 -2.66 -17.00 19.89
N ASP A 170 -2.18 -15.77 19.84
CA ASP A 170 -2.70 -14.66 20.67
C ASP A 170 -4.21 -14.41 20.44
N MET A 171 -4.68 -14.56 19.19
CA MET A 171 -6.12 -14.46 18.88
C MET A 171 -6.93 -15.60 19.46
N ILE A 172 -6.39 -16.83 19.44
CA ILE A 172 -7.07 -18.02 19.97
C ILE A 172 -7.11 -17.97 21.49
N ASP A 173 -6.00 -17.60 22.13
CA ASP A 173 -5.83 -17.53 23.57
C ASP A 173 -6.41 -16.25 24.18
N GLU A 174 -6.91 -15.33 23.34
CA GLU A 174 -7.46 -14.03 23.75
C GLU A 174 -6.45 -13.18 24.55
N GLU A 175 -5.19 -13.15 24.11
CA GLU A 175 -4.11 -12.42 24.77
C GLU A 175 -4.48 -10.93 25.00
N PRO A 176 -4.55 -10.44 26.23
CA PRO A 176 -5.02 -9.07 26.49
C PRO A 176 -4.16 -7.97 25.86
N ARG A 177 -2.85 -8.22 25.67
CA ARG A 177 -1.93 -7.26 25.05
C ARG A 177 -2.18 -7.12 23.55
N LEU A 178 -2.75 -8.15 22.90
CA LEU A 178 -3.13 -8.08 21.50
C LEU A 178 -4.21 -7.01 21.25
N PHE A 179 -5.20 -6.90 22.13
CA PHE A 179 -6.23 -5.85 21.99
C PHE A 179 -5.64 -4.45 22.06
N LYS A 180 -4.67 -4.23 22.96
CA LYS A 180 -3.96 -2.96 23.06
C LYS A 180 -3.08 -2.68 21.84
N LEU A 181 -2.47 -3.72 21.26
CA LEU A 181 -1.67 -3.59 20.05
C LEU A 181 -2.58 -3.23 18.85
N ILE A 182 -3.75 -3.86 18.74
CA ILE A 182 -4.77 -3.54 17.72
C ILE A 182 -5.20 -2.08 17.86
N GLU A 183 -5.53 -1.62 19.08
CA GLU A 183 -5.90 -0.23 19.36
C GLU A 183 -4.78 0.74 18.94
N MET A 184 -3.53 0.43 19.25
CA MET A 184 -2.37 1.24 18.86
C MET A 184 -2.24 1.38 17.32
N VAL A 185 -2.44 0.29 16.59
CA VAL A 185 -2.42 0.29 15.11
C VAL A 185 -3.63 1.06 14.55
N GLU A 186 -4.81 0.89 15.16
CA GLU A 186 -6.03 1.63 14.79
C GLU A 186 -5.86 3.14 14.99
N GLU A 187 -5.34 3.56 16.13
CA GLU A 187 -5.09 4.99 16.41
C GLU A 187 -4.14 5.61 15.38
N PHE A 188 -3.05 4.91 15.04
CA PHE A 188 -2.14 5.33 13.97
C PHE A 188 -2.88 5.46 12.62
N ASN A 189 -3.62 4.43 12.22
CA ASN A 189 -4.37 4.41 10.98
C ASN A 189 -5.43 5.52 10.94
N CYS A 190 -6.16 5.73 12.02
CA CYS A 190 -7.16 6.79 12.14
C CYS A 190 -6.53 8.18 12.00
N GLN A 191 -5.38 8.42 12.60
CA GLN A 191 -4.68 9.69 12.45
C GLN A 191 -4.21 9.90 11.00
N TYR A 192 -3.66 8.87 10.38
CA TYR A 192 -3.23 8.92 8.98
C TYR A 192 -4.41 9.20 8.01
N VAL A 193 -5.54 8.54 8.25
CA VAL A 193 -6.79 8.78 7.48
C VAL A 193 -7.29 10.21 7.69
N LYS A 194 -7.29 10.75 8.92
CA LYS A 194 -7.67 12.15 9.20
C LYS A 194 -6.83 13.13 8.38
N ASN A 195 -5.51 12.93 8.32
CA ASN A 195 -4.62 13.77 7.52
C ASN A 195 -4.98 13.74 6.02
N TRP A 196 -5.34 12.58 5.48
CA TRP A 196 -5.83 12.46 4.10
C TRP A 196 -7.19 13.15 3.90
N MET A 197 -8.11 12.99 4.85
CA MET A 197 -9.46 13.57 4.73
C MET A 197 -9.45 15.10 4.70
N GLU A 198 -8.48 15.75 5.35
CA GLU A 198 -8.26 17.20 5.22
C GLU A 198 -7.99 17.63 3.76
N LEU A 199 -7.39 16.76 2.97
CA LEU A 199 -7.06 17.00 1.57
C LEU A 199 -8.25 16.76 0.62
N LYS A 200 -9.38 16.24 1.12
CA LYS A 200 -10.60 15.94 0.37
C LYS A 200 -10.31 15.14 -0.90
N PRO A 201 -9.80 13.91 -0.79
CA PRO A 201 -9.57 13.03 -1.94
C PRO A 201 -10.91 12.63 -2.58
N ASP A 202 -10.89 12.19 -3.83
CA ASP A 202 -12.07 11.63 -4.51
C ASP A 202 -12.38 10.21 -4.01
N MET A 203 -11.39 9.49 -3.55
CA MET A 203 -11.50 8.12 -3.04
C MET A 203 -10.48 7.87 -1.93
N MET A 204 -10.88 7.08 -0.94
CA MET A 204 -9.99 6.50 0.07
C MET A 204 -9.86 5.00 -0.19
N LYS A 205 -8.64 4.46 -0.08
CA LYS A 205 -8.32 3.04 -0.20
C LYS A 205 -7.83 2.48 1.11
N TYR A 206 -8.24 1.25 1.40
CA TYR A 206 -7.83 0.47 2.56
C TYR A 206 -7.37 -0.93 2.11
N PRO A 207 -6.26 -1.03 1.35
CA PRO A 207 -5.81 -2.31 0.81
C PRO A 207 -5.22 -3.18 1.90
N GLU A 208 -5.72 -4.40 2.01
CA GLU A 208 -5.27 -5.40 2.96
C GLU A 208 -5.11 -6.74 2.25
N ASP A 209 -4.30 -7.62 2.78
CA ASP A 209 -4.17 -8.99 2.30
C ASP A 209 -4.59 -9.96 3.40
N LEU A 210 -5.69 -10.65 3.15
CA LEU A 210 -6.33 -11.58 4.09
C LEU A 210 -6.47 -12.98 3.50
N GLY A 211 -5.86 -13.20 2.33
CA GLY A 211 -5.99 -14.44 1.58
C GLY A 211 -4.66 -15.10 1.27
N MET A 212 -4.68 -16.42 1.22
CA MET A 212 -3.63 -17.28 0.66
C MET A 212 -4.14 -17.97 -0.59
N GLN A 213 -3.27 -18.71 -1.29
CA GLN A 213 -3.63 -19.49 -2.47
C GLN A 213 -4.70 -20.55 -2.22
N VAL A 214 -4.81 -21.00 -0.98
CA VAL A 214 -5.71 -22.09 -0.57
C VAL A 214 -6.90 -21.64 0.28
N GLY A 215 -6.97 -20.39 0.69
CA GLY A 215 -8.05 -19.86 1.53
C GLY A 215 -7.69 -18.60 2.29
N PRO A 216 -8.56 -18.15 3.19
CA PRO A 216 -8.31 -17.00 4.05
C PRO A 216 -7.18 -17.27 5.05
N MET A 217 -6.44 -16.23 5.42
CA MET A 217 -5.36 -16.31 6.43
C MET A 217 -5.90 -16.53 7.85
N ILE A 218 -7.12 -16.09 8.10
CA ILE A 218 -7.81 -16.25 9.39
C ILE A 218 -9.25 -16.69 9.16
N SER A 219 -9.85 -17.35 10.16
CA SER A 219 -11.26 -17.73 10.07
C SER A 219 -12.18 -16.50 10.05
N PRO A 220 -13.38 -16.62 9.43
CA PRO A 220 -14.37 -15.54 9.51
C PRO A 220 -14.79 -15.17 10.93
N GLU A 221 -14.66 -16.09 11.88
CA GLU A 221 -14.95 -15.85 13.29
C GLU A 221 -13.89 -14.92 13.92
N LEU A 222 -12.60 -15.22 13.75
CA LEU A 222 -11.51 -14.37 14.21
C LEU A 222 -11.56 -12.99 13.53
N PHE A 223 -11.87 -12.95 12.22
CA PHE A 223 -12.03 -11.67 11.53
C PHE A 223 -13.15 -10.82 12.16
N ARG A 224 -14.32 -11.41 12.42
CA ARG A 224 -15.42 -10.67 13.04
C ARG A 224 -15.07 -10.18 14.45
N LYS A 225 -14.33 -10.97 15.20
CA LYS A 225 -13.96 -10.62 16.57
C LYS A 225 -12.94 -9.50 16.65
N TYR A 226 -11.86 -9.58 15.85
CA TYR A 226 -10.71 -8.71 15.99
C TYR A 226 -10.67 -7.57 14.97
N PHE A 227 -11.19 -7.75 13.76
CA PHE A 227 -11.00 -6.78 12.68
C PHE A 227 -12.28 -6.04 12.28
N THR A 228 -13.45 -6.68 12.34
CA THR A 228 -14.71 -5.96 12.03
C THR A 228 -14.88 -4.68 12.87
N PRO A 229 -14.56 -4.64 14.18
CA PRO A 229 -14.68 -3.41 14.96
C PRO A 229 -13.73 -2.30 14.51
N VAL A 230 -12.56 -2.65 13.99
CA VAL A 230 -11.54 -1.71 13.49
C VAL A 230 -11.99 -1.06 12.20
N TYR A 231 -12.56 -1.86 11.26
CA TYR A 231 -13.01 -1.37 9.95
C TYR A 231 -14.34 -0.61 10.02
#